data_17ad89ebb6f117792839dfdff703385f
#
_entry.id   17ad89ebb6f117792839dfdff703385f
#
_cell.length_a   1.000
_cell.length_b   1.000
_cell.length_c   1.000
_cell.angle_alpha   90.00
_cell.angle_beta   90.00
_cell.angle_gamma   90.00
#
_symmetry.space_group_name_H-M   'P 1'
#
loop_
_entity.id
_entity.type
_entity.pdbx_description
1 polymer ?
#
loop_
_entity_poly.entity_id
_entity_poly.type
_entity_poly.pdbx_seq_one_letter_code
_entity_poly.pdbx_strand_id
1 'polypeptide(L)'
;KIIFIFCLENHLNLDIVCSLKVIYHKYMSVYTNLSTKDVSLLISNYNIGALKSFKGISDGITNTNYFLNTSKGKYIITIFEDITEIKVKKYLKLMNFFSNNNMCCPEIMLTKSGRILSKVKSKPCSIMEKLSGKTINITNVSLCKSIGTTIASFHNTGREYNYKISNSRDIKWVEKNIAKIKNHISKEQLDILNYSSKVFRKIFEMKLPNGMIHSDLFRDNVLANGDKVTGIIDYYYSFN
;
A
#
# COMPACT_ATOMS: atom_id res chain seq x y z
N LYS A 1 5.53 -8.70 8.42
CA LYS A 1 6.18 -7.38 8.39
C LYS A 1 6.72 -6.94 9.77
N ILE A 2 6.05 -7.18 10.88
CA ILE A 2 6.57 -6.98 12.26
C ILE A 2 7.82 -7.83 12.51
N ILE A 3 7.86 -9.06 11.98
CA ILE A 3 8.99 -9.98 12.08
C ILE A 3 10.26 -9.41 11.45
N PHE A 4 10.15 -8.61 10.38
CA PHE A 4 11.30 -8.09 9.64
C PHE A 4 12.08 -7.01 10.42
N ILE A 5 11.40 -6.14 11.14
CA ILE A 5 12.07 -5.12 11.99
C ILE A 5 12.82 -5.79 13.13
N PHE A 6 12.26 -6.86 13.68
CA PHE A 6 12.85 -7.62 14.77
C PHE A 6 14.08 -8.46 14.36
N CYS A 7 14.11 -8.97 13.12
CA CYS A 7 15.27 -9.71 12.58
C CYS A 7 16.50 -8.82 12.40
N LEU A 8 16.35 -7.53 12.13
CA LEU A 8 17.46 -6.58 11.98
C LEU A 8 18.18 -6.27 13.30
N GLU A 9 17.47 -6.29 14.43
CA GLU A 9 18.05 -5.98 15.75
C GLU A 9 18.75 -7.18 16.43
N ASN A 10 18.42 -8.43 16.00
CA ASN A 10 18.85 -9.63 16.72
C ASN A 10 19.68 -10.63 15.87
N HIS A 11 20.29 -10.23 14.76
CA HIS A 11 21.13 -11.09 13.91
C HIS A 11 20.48 -12.43 13.48
N LEU A 12 19.15 -12.51 13.40
CA LEU A 12 18.45 -13.70 12.95
C LEU A 12 18.62 -13.91 11.44
N ASN A 13 18.92 -15.15 11.07
CA ASN A 13 19.30 -15.57 9.73
C ASN A 13 18.30 -15.08 8.65
N LEU A 14 18.74 -14.17 7.81
CA LEU A 14 17.99 -13.52 6.73
C LEU A 14 17.47 -14.52 5.67
N ASP A 15 18.03 -15.73 5.62
CA ASP A 15 17.70 -16.74 4.61
C ASP A 15 16.27 -17.30 4.75
N ILE A 16 15.75 -17.37 5.98
CA ILE A 16 14.35 -17.82 6.22
C ILE A 16 13.35 -16.77 5.74
N VAL A 17 13.66 -15.49 5.92
CA VAL A 17 12.81 -14.38 5.45
C VAL A 17 12.90 -14.24 3.93
N CYS A 18 14.07 -14.50 3.34
CA CYS A 18 14.25 -14.55 1.89
C CYS A 18 13.51 -15.72 1.25
N SER A 19 13.53 -16.92 1.84
CA SER A 19 12.83 -18.08 1.28
C SER A 19 11.31 -17.91 1.29
N LEU A 20 10.74 -17.29 2.33
CA LEU A 20 9.32 -16.92 2.34
C LEU A 20 8.98 -15.88 1.26
N LYS A 21 9.87 -14.91 1.00
CA LYS A 21 9.70 -13.95 -0.09
C LYS A 21 9.76 -14.60 -1.47
N VAL A 22 10.63 -15.59 -1.67
CA VAL A 22 10.76 -16.33 -2.95
C VAL A 22 9.51 -17.16 -3.25
N ILE A 23 8.86 -17.72 -2.24
CA ILE A 23 7.60 -18.47 -2.44
C ILE A 23 6.46 -17.51 -2.82
N TYR A 24 6.39 -16.30 -2.23
CA TYR A 24 5.39 -15.28 -2.58
C TYR A 24 5.63 -14.63 -3.95
N HIS A 25 6.89 -14.54 -4.42
CA HIS A 25 7.22 -13.93 -5.72
C HIS A 25 6.75 -14.76 -6.94
N LYS A 26 6.42 -16.03 -6.74
CA LYS A 26 6.01 -16.94 -7.83
C LYS A 26 4.54 -16.77 -8.27
N TYR A 27 3.75 -15.95 -7.57
CA TYR A 27 2.34 -15.68 -7.86
C TYR A 27 2.03 -14.19 -8.00
N MET A 28 2.84 -13.49 -8.79
CA MET A 28 2.52 -12.13 -9.21
C MET A 28 1.59 -12.22 -10.42
N SER A 29 0.34 -11.83 -10.26
CA SER A 29 -0.64 -12.00 -11.31
C SER A 29 -1.57 -10.80 -11.43
N VAL A 30 -1.81 -10.44 -12.67
CA VAL A 30 -2.99 -9.68 -13.06
C VAL A 30 -4.17 -10.64 -12.87
N TYR A 31 -4.83 -10.62 -11.73
CA TYR A 31 -5.97 -11.51 -11.42
C TYR A 31 -7.17 -11.24 -12.32
N THR A 32 -7.44 -9.97 -12.62
CA THR A 32 -8.52 -9.53 -13.51
C THR A 32 -7.97 -9.02 -14.83
N ASN A 33 -8.05 -9.83 -15.88
CA ASN A 33 -7.63 -9.43 -17.23
C ASN A 33 -8.66 -8.50 -17.87
N LEU A 34 -8.20 -7.34 -18.37
CA LEU A 34 -9.02 -6.37 -19.09
C LEU A 34 -8.76 -6.46 -20.59
N SER A 35 -9.84 -6.42 -21.38
CA SER A 35 -9.80 -6.18 -22.81
C SER A 35 -9.76 -4.68 -23.13
N THR A 36 -9.40 -4.33 -24.36
CA THR A 36 -9.49 -2.94 -24.85
C THR A 36 -10.91 -2.37 -24.70
N LYS A 37 -11.93 -3.19 -24.91
CA LYS A 37 -13.34 -2.82 -24.73
C LYS A 37 -13.64 -2.48 -23.26
N ASP A 38 -13.16 -3.28 -22.30
CA ASP A 38 -13.36 -3.05 -20.87
C ASP A 38 -12.74 -1.72 -20.45
N VAL A 39 -11.48 -1.45 -20.87
CA VAL A 39 -10.77 -0.21 -20.56
C VAL A 39 -11.44 1.00 -21.21
N SER A 40 -11.82 0.90 -22.50
CA SER A 40 -12.51 1.98 -23.20
C SER A 40 -13.84 2.35 -22.53
N LEU A 41 -14.61 1.35 -22.12
CA LEU A 41 -15.88 1.56 -21.39
C LEU A 41 -15.62 2.18 -20.00
N LEU A 42 -14.58 1.73 -19.29
CA LEU A 42 -14.23 2.29 -18.00
C LEU A 42 -13.87 3.78 -18.12
N ILE A 43 -12.93 4.13 -19.03
CA ILE A 43 -12.43 5.51 -19.15
C ILE A 43 -13.48 6.46 -19.75
N SER A 44 -14.49 5.97 -20.45
CA SER A 44 -15.60 6.81 -20.95
C SER A 44 -16.36 7.52 -19.83
N ASN A 45 -16.27 6.99 -18.59
CA ASN A 45 -16.83 7.60 -17.38
C ASN A 45 -15.95 8.71 -16.77
N TYR A 46 -14.78 9.01 -17.35
CA TYR A 46 -13.81 9.96 -16.81
C TYR A 46 -13.48 11.05 -17.83
N ASN A 47 -12.92 12.17 -17.36
CA ASN A 47 -12.46 13.28 -18.22
C ASN A 47 -10.94 13.19 -18.49
N ILE A 48 -10.38 11.98 -18.60
CA ILE A 48 -8.95 11.72 -18.75
C ILE A 48 -8.49 11.51 -20.21
N GLY A 49 -9.36 11.74 -21.18
CA GLY A 49 -9.04 11.66 -22.61
C GLY A 49 -9.26 10.28 -23.22
N ALA A 50 -8.88 10.14 -24.49
CA ALA A 50 -9.01 8.90 -25.25
C ALA A 50 -7.90 7.89 -24.91
N LEU A 51 -8.22 6.60 -24.92
CA LEU A 51 -7.26 5.51 -24.73
C LEU A 51 -6.17 5.54 -25.81
N LYS A 52 -4.90 5.50 -25.39
CA LYS A 52 -3.74 5.28 -26.26
C LYS A 52 -3.17 3.87 -26.08
N SER A 53 -2.92 3.47 -24.83
CA SER A 53 -2.44 2.12 -24.51
C SER A 53 -2.69 1.80 -23.04
N PHE A 54 -2.69 0.50 -22.71
CA PHE A 54 -2.67 0.02 -21.34
C PHE A 54 -1.85 -1.27 -21.24
N LYS A 55 -1.28 -1.54 -20.06
CA LYS A 55 -0.45 -2.73 -19.82
C LYS A 55 -0.58 -3.15 -18.37
N GLY A 56 -0.79 -4.42 -18.10
CA GLY A 56 -0.79 -4.99 -16.75
C GLY A 56 0.54 -4.76 -16.04
N ILE A 57 0.47 -4.53 -14.74
CA ILE A 57 1.61 -4.41 -13.83
C ILE A 57 1.72 -5.72 -13.06
N SER A 58 2.84 -6.42 -13.23
CA SER A 58 3.11 -7.69 -12.56
C SER A 58 3.53 -7.51 -11.09
N ASP A 59 3.89 -6.30 -10.70
CA ASP A 59 4.36 -5.96 -9.36
C ASP A 59 3.17 -5.64 -8.47
N GLY A 60 2.74 -6.59 -7.67
CA GLY A 60 1.62 -6.42 -6.73
C GLY A 60 1.02 -7.76 -6.32
N ILE A 61 0.61 -7.89 -5.04
CA ILE A 61 0.16 -9.18 -4.48
C ILE A 61 -1.35 -9.18 -4.20
N THR A 62 -1.95 -8.00 -4.00
CA THR A 62 -3.32 -7.90 -3.47
C THR A 62 -4.34 -7.36 -4.46
N ASN A 63 -3.92 -6.49 -5.36
CA ASN A 63 -4.79 -5.83 -6.32
C ASN A 63 -4.25 -5.98 -7.75
N THR A 64 -5.15 -5.99 -8.73
CA THR A 64 -4.73 -5.93 -10.14
C THR A 64 -4.50 -4.48 -10.54
N ASN A 65 -3.31 -4.19 -11.07
CA ASN A 65 -2.94 -2.86 -11.51
C ASN A 65 -2.61 -2.83 -13.00
N TYR A 66 -2.96 -1.73 -13.67
CA TYR A 66 -2.62 -1.46 -15.06
C TYR A 66 -2.02 -0.06 -15.20
N PHE A 67 -0.93 0.05 -15.94
CA PHE A 67 -0.55 1.32 -16.57
C PHE A 67 -1.59 1.70 -17.62
N LEU A 68 -2.03 2.95 -17.60
CA LEU A 68 -2.99 3.51 -18.54
C LEU A 68 -2.41 4.78 -19.15
N ASN A 69 -2.27 4.82 -20.48
CA ASN A 69 -1.91 6.00 -21.23
C ASN A 69 -3.12 6.50 -22.00
N THR A 70 -3.43 7.78 -21.86
CA THR A 70 -4.52 8.43 -22.61
C THR A 70 -4.00 9.67 -23.35
N SER A 71 -4.87 10.35 -24.06
CA SER A 71 -4.53 11.59 -24.73
C SER A 71 -4.24 12.75 -23.76
N LYS A 72 -4.67 12.66 -22.50
CA LYS A 72 -4.49 13.72 -21.49
C LYS A 72 -3.43 13.41 -20.43
N GLY A 73 -2.97 12.15 -20.33
CA GLY A 73 -1.97 11.83 -19.31
C GLY A 73 -1.71 10.35 -19.12
N LYS A 74 -0.93 10.06 -18.08
CA LYS A 74 -0.56 8.71 -17.65
C LYS A 74 -1.19 8.43 -16.29
N TYR A 75 -1.82 7.28 -16.14
CA TYR A 75 -2.60 6.90 -14.97
C TYR A 75 -2.31 5.46 -14.57
N ILE A 76 -2.81 5.09 -13.39
CA ILE A 76 -2.87 3.71 -12.91
C ILE A 76 -4.35 3.35 -12.75
N ILE A 77 -4.79 2.22 -13.31
CA ILE A 77 -6.05 1.57 -12.93
C ILE A 77 -5.73 0.59 -11.83
N THR A 78 -6.38 0.69 -10.68
CA THR A 78 -6.34 -0.31 -9.60
C THR A 78 -7.70 -0.98 -9.49
N ILE A 79 -7.73 -2.31 -9.61
CA ILE A 79 -8.90 -3.16 -9.42
C ILE A 79 -8.73 -3.84 -8.06
N PHE A 80 -9.68 -3.65 -7.17
CA PHE A 80 -9.66 -4.19 -5.82
C PHE A 80 -10.27 -5.59 -5.83
N GLU A 81 -9.43 -6.61 -5.56
CA GLU A 81 -9.83 -8.01 -5.70
C GLU A 81 -10.62 -8.52 -4.48
N ASP A 82 -10.09 -8.28 -3.27
CA ASP A 82 -10.60 -8.89 -2.03
C ASP A 82 -11.04 -7.86 -0.96
N ILE A 83 -11.12 -6.58 -1.32
CA ILE A 83 -11.49 -5.51 -0.39
C ILE A 83 -12.90 -5.01 -0.67
N THR A 84 -13.73 -4.88 0.36
CA THR A 84 -15.10 -4.35 0.22
C THR A 84 -15.10 -2.89 -0.23
N GLU A 85 -16.09 -2.48 -1.02
CA GLU A 85 -16.22 -1.10 -1.51
C GLU A 85 -16.19 -0.07 -0.36
N ILE A 86 -16.79 -0.39 0.79
CA ILE A 86 -16.80 0.50 1.96
C ILE A 86 -15.37 0.76 2.46
N LYS A 87 -14.56 -0.29 2.52
CA LYS A 87 -13.16 -0.18 2.99
C LYS A 87 -12.30 0.53 1.95
N VAL A 88 -12.46 0.22 0.67
CA VAL A 88 -11.78 0.91 -0.44
C VAL A 88 -12.07 2.40 -0.40
N LYS A 89 -13.33 2.81 -0.27
CA LYS A 89 -13.71 4.23 -0.19
C LYS A 89 -13.02 4.97 0.95
N LYS A 90 -12.79 4.32 2.10
CA LYS A 90 -12.04 4.94 3.21
C LYS A 90 -10.59 5.26 2.82
N TYR A 91 -9.91 4.32 2.18
CA TYR A 91 -8.53 4.53 1.73
C TYR A 91 -8.42 5.56 0.60
N LEU A 92 -9.33 5.52 -0.37
CA LEU A 92 -9.35 6.51 -1.45
C LEU A 92 -9.64 7.93 -0.92
N LYS A 93 -10.50 8.07 0.09
CA LYS A 93 -10.72 9.37 0.79
C LYS A 93 -9.46 9.84 1.52
N LEU A 94 -8.73 8.92 2.16
CA LEU A 94 -7.46 9.21 2.81
C LEU A 94 -6.42 9.68 1.78
N MET A 95 -6.28 8.97 0.66
CA MET A 95 -5.38 9.36 -0.42
C MET A 95 -5.72 10.74 -0.98
N ASN A 96 -7.02 11.01 -1.22
CA ASN A 96 -7.47 12.31 -1.68
C ASN A 96 -7.19 13.43 -0.66
N PHE A 97 -7.30 13.15 0.63
CA PHE A 97 -6.91 14.09 1.69
C PHE A 97 -5.41 14.41 1.60
N PHE A 98 -4.54 13.41 1.49
CA PHE A 98 -3.10 13.63 1.38
C PHE A 98 -2.71 14.35 0.09
N SER A 99 -3.29 13.99 -1.04
CA SER A 99 -3.04 14.66 -2.32
C SER A 99 -3.46 16.13 -2.28
N ASN A 100 -4.62 16.43 -1.71
CA ASN A 100 -5.11 17.81 -1.55
C ASN A 100 -4.26 18.65 -0.57
N ASN A 101 -3.50 18.02 0.32
CA ASN A 101 -2.55 18.67 1.22
C ASN A 101 -1.10 18.65 0.66
N ASN A 102 -0.93 18.56 -0.65
CA ASN A 102 0.35 18.62 -1.36
C ASN A 102 1.35 17.52 -0.93
N MET A 103 0.86 16.42 -0.39
CA MET A 103 1.69 15.26 -0.15
C MET A 103 1.94 14.51 -1.47
N CYS A 104 3.08 13.84 -1.58
CA CYS A 104 3.43 13.03 -2.75
C CYS A 104 2.61 11.72 -2.80
N CYS A 105 1.30 11.87 -2.84
CA CYS A 105 0.28 10.84 -2.91
C CYS A 105 -0.43 10.93 -4.28
N PRO A 106 -0.77 9.80 -4.94
CA PRO A 106 -1.48 9.85 -6.22
C PRO A 106 -2.83 10.58 -6.10
N GLU A 107 -3.09 11.50 -7.01
CA GLU A 107 -4.41 12.11 -7.16
C GLU A 107 -5.41 11.07 -7.67
N ILE A 108 -6.60 11.03 -7.07
CA ILE A 108 -7.68 10.15 -7.50
C ILE A 108 -8.50 10.84 -8.58
N MET A 109 -8.58 10.22 -9.75
CA MET A 109 -9.43 10.73 -10.85
C MET A 109 -10.89 10.50 -10.52
N LEU A 110 -11.66 11.58 -10.47
CA LEU A 110 -13.11 11.47 -10.28
C LEU A 110 -13.80 11.08 -11.59
N THR A 111 -14.84 10.27 -11.48
CA THR A 111 -15.74 10.04 -12.62
C THR A 111 -16.45 11.34 -13.00
N LYS A 112 -17.05 11.39 -14.19
CA LYS A 112 -17.91 12.51 -14.65
C LYS A 112 -19.06 12.81 -13.68
N SER A 113 -19.48 11.84 -12.89
CA SER A 113 -20.49 11.99 -11.82
C SER A 113 -19.89 12.28 -10.43
N GLY A 114 -18.60 12.65 -10.33
CA GLY A 114 -17.94 13.03 -9.09
C GLY A 114 -17.61 11.87 -8.13
N ARG A 115 -17.68 10.60 -8.59
CA ARG A 115 -17.38 9.44 -7.73
C ARG A 115 -15.88 9.08 -7.76
N ILE A 116 -15.33 8.73 -6.62
CA ILE A 116 -13.94 8.26 -6.46
C ILE A 116 -13.75 6.78 -6.81
N LEU A 117 -14.84 6.04 -6.94
CA LEU A 117 -14.86 4.61 -7.20
C LEU A 117 -15.79 4.30 -8.37
N SER A 118 -15.34 3.41 -9.25
CA SER A 118 -16.08 2.86 -10.38
C SER A 118 -16.09 1.33 -10.29
N LYS A 119 -16.59 0.66 -11.33
CA LYS A 119 -16.56 -0.80 -11.46
C LYS A 119 -16.07 -1.21 -12.84
N VAL A 120 -15.31 -2.29 -12.88
CA VAL A 120 -14.95 -3.01 -14.09
C VAL A 120 -15.04 -4.51 -13.83
N LYS A 121 -15.70 -5.26 -14.71
CA LYS A 121 -15.98 -6.70 -14.52
C LYS A 121 -16.57 -7.00 -13.12
N SER A 122 -17.55 -6.19 -12.70
CA SER A 122 -18.24 -6.27 -11.41
C SER A 122 -17.35 -6.00 -10.17
N LYS A 123 -16.07 -5.74 -10.33
CA LYS A 123 -15.14 -5.43 -9.24
C LYS A 123 -14.98 -3.92 -9.05
N PRO A 124 -14.82 -3.44 -7.81
CA PRO A 124 -14.53 -2.04 -7.56
C PRO A 124 -13.17 -1.67 -8.13
N CYS A 125 -13.08 -0.51 -8.77
CA CYS A 125 -11.84 0.02 -9.32
C CYS A 125 -11.75 1.53 -9.18
N SER A 126 -10.53 2.04 -9.20
CA SER A 126 -10.24 3.47 -9.23
C SER A 126 -9.17 3.76 -10.27
N ILE A 127 -9.20 4.96 -10.84
CA ILE A 127 -8.13 5.48 -11.68
C ILE A 127 -7.43 6.57 -10.89
N MET A 128 -6.12 6.55 -10.87
CA MET A 128 -5.30 7.53 -10.16
C MET A 128 -4.13 8.00 -11.01
N GLU A 129 -3.59 9.14 -10.67
CA GLU A 129 -2.39 9.68 -11.29
C GLU A 129 -1.23 8.67 -11.24
N LYS A 130 -0.47 8.56 -12.33
CA LYS A 130 0.81 7.87 -12.32
C LYS A 130 1.89 8.83 -11.85
N LEU A 131 2.30 8.72 -10.61
CA LEU A 131 3.40 9.50 -10.06
C LEU A 131 4.71 9.27 -10.82
N SER A 132 5.57 10.29 -10.81
CA SER A 132 6.93 10.20 -11.36
C SER A 132 7.86 9.42 -10.42
N GLY A 133 8.99 8.95 -10.95
CA GLY A 133 9.98 8.19 -10.17
C GLY A 133 9.91 6.70 -10.38
N LYS A 134 10.83 6.00 -9.70
CA LYS A 134 10.95 4.54 -9.69
C LYS A 134 10.97 4.05 -8.27
N THR A 135 10.61 2.79 -8.05
CA THR A 135 10.78 2.11 -6.77
C THR A 135 12.26 2.07 -6.37
N ILE A 136 12.50 2.07 -5.07
CA ILE A 136 13.86 2.17 -4.52
C ILE A 136 14.51 0.79 -4.50
N ASN A 137 15.59 0.62 -5.27
CA ASN A 137 16.38 -0.61 -5.25
C ASN A 137 17.60 -0.48 -4.33
N ILE A 138 18.26 0.67 -4.36
CA ILE A 138 19.48 0.96 -3.57
C ILE A 138 19.23 2.23 -2.78
N THR A 139 19.62 2.24 -1.51
CA THR A 139 19.50 3.40 -0.62
C THR A 139 20.86 4.03 -0.37
N ASN A 140 20.88 5.34 -0.14
CA ASN A 140 22.01 6.10 0.36
C ASN A 140 21.53 7.07 1.45
N VAL A 141 22.45 7.75 2.12
CA VAL A 141 22.16 8.66 3.24
C VAL A 141 21.22 9.80 2.82
N SER A 142 21.43 10.38 1.63
CA SER A 142 20.61 11.48 1.13
C SER A 142 19.16 11.05 0.89
N LEU A 143 18.97 9.88 0.24
CA LEU A 143 17.65 9.32 0.02
C LEU A 143 16.96 8.94 1.34
N CYS A 144 17.69 8.34 2.31
CA CYS A 144 17.15 8.05 3.65
C CYS A 144 16.67 9.33 4.36
N LYS A 145 17.43 10.42 4.25
CA LYS A 145 17.02 11.73 4.77
C LYS A 145 15.74 12.23 4.10
N SER A 146 15.64 12.13 2.77
CA SER A 146 14.44 12.49 2.01
C SER A 146 13.23 11.67 2.43
N ILE A 147 13.39 10.36 2.62
CA ILE A 147 12.33 9.46 3.12
C ILE A 147 11.88 9.88 4.52
N GLY A 148 12.82 10.11 5.45
CA GLY A 148 12.52 10.54 6.81
C GLY A 148 11.74 11.85 6.85
N THR A 149 12.14 12.84 6.05
CA THR A 149 11.42 14.11 5.91
C THR A 149 10.00 13.89 5.38
N THR A 150 9.86 13.04 4.36
CA THR A 150 8.54 12.72 3.77
C THR A 150 7.62 12.02 4.78
N ILE A 151 8.15 11.08 5.58
CA ILE A 151 7.39 10.40 6.64
C ILE A 151 6.95 11.37 7.72
N ALA A 152 7.86 12.26 8.16
CA ALA A 152 7.53 13.28 9.16
C ALA A 152 6.41 14.21 8.68
N SER A 153 6.49 14.68 7.44
CA SER A 153 5.42 15.49 6.82
C SER A 153 4.11 14.71 6.72
N PHE A 154 4.16 13.43 6.32
CA PHE A 154 3.00 12.55 6.26
C PHE A 154 2.32 12.40 7.62
N HIS A 155 3.09 12.14 8.68
CA HIS A 155 2.55 11.99 10.03
C HIS A 155 1.96 13.30 10.56
N ASN A 156 2.60 14.44 10.30
CA ASN A 156 2.09 15.74 10.71
C ASN A 156 0.76 16.07 10.02
N THR A 157 0.70 15.93 8.69
CA THR A 157 -0.54 16.10 7.92
C THR A 157 -1.61 15.09 8.37
N GLY A 158 -1.23 13.86 8.62
CA GLY A 158 -2.13 12.78 9.05
C GLY A 158 -2.83 13.01 10.39
N ARG A 159 -2.32 13.90 11.25
CA ARG A 159 -3.00 14.31 12.51
C ARG A 159 -4.29 15.10 12.25
N GLU A 160 -4.35 15.78 11.11
CA GLU A 160 -5.52 16.59 10.72
C GLU A 160 -6.61 15.76 10.04
N TYR A 161 -6.35 14.47 9.76
CA TYR A 161 -7.35 13.60 9.17
C TYR A 161 -8.39 13.15 10.19
N ASN A 162 -9.60 13.68 10.07
CA ASN A 162 -10.67 13.55 11.07
C ASN A 162 -11.39 12.18 11.08
N TYR A 163 -11.07 11.27 10.15
CA TYR A 163 -11.73 9.97 10.08
C TYR A 163 -10.84 8.89 10.67
N LYS A 164 -11.43 8.00 11.46
CA LYS A 164 -10.73 6.83 12.00
C LYS A 164 -10.73 5.67 11.02
N ILE A 165 -9.54 5.10 10.80
CA ILE A 165 -9.33 3.83 10.12
C ILE A 165 -8.72 2.87 11.14
N SER A 166 -9.48 1.87 11.56
CA SER A 166 -9.03 0.91 12.57
C SER A 166 -7.90 0.02 12.02
N ASN A 167 -6.91 -0.29 12.87
CA ASN A 167 -5.92 -1.31 12.56
C ASN A 167 -6.60 -2.69 12.47
N SER A 168 -6.67 -3.26 11.27
CA SER A 168 -7.21 -4.61 11.07
C SER A 168 -6.23 -5.73 11.45
N ARG A 169 -4.99 -5.38 11.82
CA ARG A 169 -3.93 -6.30 12.24
C ARG A 169 -3.41 -5.91 13.61
N ASP A 170 -4.33 -5.64 14.54
CA ASP A 170 -4.05 -5.31 15.93
C ASP A 170 -3.48 -6.52 16.70
N ILE A 171 -3.20 -6.32 17.99
CA ILE A 171 -2.65 -7.38 18.85
C ILE A 171 -3.55 -8.61 18.91
N LYS A 172 -4.87 -8.44 18.88
CA LYS A 172 -5.83 -9.57 18.90
C LYS A 172 -5.72 -10.39 17.62
N TRP A 173 -5.55 -9.71 16.47
CA TRP A 173 -5.31 -10.39 15.19
C TRP A 173 -3.99 -11.18 15.24
N VAL A 174 -2.90 -10.59 15.77
CA VAL A 174 -1.59 -11.25 15.91
C VAL A 174 -1.73 -12.51 16.77
N GLU A 175 -2.27 -12.41 17.97
CA GLU A 175 -2.42 -13.53 18.90
C GLU A 175 -3.31 -14.65 18.34
N LYS A 176 -4.42 -14.28 17.69
CA LYS A 176 -5.30 -15.25 17.00
C LYS A 176 -4.55 -16.03 15.91
N ASN A 177 -3.67 -15.39 15.15
CA ASN A 177 -2.93 -16.07 14.09
C ASN A 177 -1.77 -16.90 14.64
N ILE A 178 -1.08 -16.45 15.69
CA ILE A 178 -0.10 -17.29 16.41
C ILE A 178 -0.77 -18.58 16.89
N ALA A 179 -1.95 -18.48 17.52
CA ALA A 179 -2.68 -19.65 18.00
C ALA A 179 -3.04 -20.64 16.88
N LYS A 180 -3.31 -20.17 15.65
CA LYS A 180 -3.61 -21.04 14.50
C LYS A 180 -2.38 -21.79 14.00
N ILE A 181 -1.19 -21.15 14.00
CA ILE A 181 0.02 -21.72 13.40
C ILE A 181 0.93 -22.44 14.40
N LYS A 182 0.67 -22.35 15.72
CA LYS A 182 1.54 -22.85 16.78
C LYS A 182 1.92 -24.33 16.65
N ASN A 183 1.03 -25.15 16.07
CA ASN A 183 1.27 -26.58 15.85
C ASN A 183 2.00 -26.90 14.53
N HIS A 184 2.26 -25.87 13.70
CA HIS A 184 2.91 -26.00 12.38
C HIS A 184 4.28 -25.33 12.31
N ILE A 185 4.78 -24.83 13.44
CA ILE A 185 6.07 -24.11 13.54
C ILE A 185 6.92 -24.75 14.66
N SER A 186 8.23 -24.51 14.63
CA SER A 186 9.14 -24.98 15.68
C SER A 186 8.89 -24.24 17.00
N LYS A 187 9.34 -24.84 18.12
CA LYS A 187 9.26 -24.19 19.44
C LYS A 187 10.01 -22.84 19.45
N GLU A 188 11.18 -22.78 18.85
CA GLU A 188 11.97 -21.56 18.74
C GLU A 188 11.22 -20.44 17.99
N GLN A 189 10.59 -20.76 16.84
CA GLN A 189 9.76 -19.84 16.08
C GLN A 189 8.56 -19.35 16.91
N LEU A 190 7.93 -20.25 17.65
CA LEU A 190 6.80 -19.90 18.53
C LEU A 190 7.24 -18.97 19.67
N ASP A 191 8.41 -19.22 20.29
CA ASP A 191 8.95 -18.38 21.36
C ASP A 191 9.26 -16.97 20.86
N ILE A 192 9.83 -16.82 19.65
CA ILE A 192 10.04 -15.52 18.99
C ILE A 192 8.72 -14.78 18.76
N LEU A 193 7.70 -15.46 18.24
CA LEU A 193 6.38 -14.85 18.00
C LEU A 193 5.70 -14.41 19.30
N ASN A 194 5.78 -15.22 20.34
CA ASN A 194 5.22 -14.91 21.66
C ASN A 194 5.94 -13.72 22.31
N TYR A 195 7.28 -13.67 22.20
CA TYR A 195 8.06 -12.53 22.68
C TYR A 195 7.69 -11.24 21.93
N SER A 196 7.65 -11.31 20.57
CA SER A 196 7.25 -10.18 19.74
C SER A 196 5.84 -9.68 20.04
N SER A 197 4.90 -10.58 20.32
CA SER A 197 3.54 -10.23 20.74
C SER A 197 3.52 -9.49 22.07
N LYS A 198 4.32 -9.90 23.06
CA LYS A 198 4.47 -9.20 24.36
C LYS A 198 5.05 -7.78 24.19
N VAL A 199 6.09 -7.63 23.36
CA VAL A 199 6.68 -6.32 23.05
C VAL A 199 5.65 -5.43 22.36
N PHE A 200 4.94 -5.95 21.38
CA PHE A 200 3.92 -5.22 20.65
C PHE A 200 2.80 -4.71 21.59
N ARG A 201 2.33 -5.55 22.54
CA ARG A 201 1.35 -5.15 23.56
C ARG A 201 1.86 -3.99 24.41
N LYS A 202 3.11 -4.07 24.91
CA LYS A 202 3.71 -3.01 25.71
C LYS A 202 3.79 -1.67 24.96
N ILE A 203 4.13 -1.69 23.66
CA ILE A 203 4.18 -0.48 22.83
C ILE A 203 2.79 0.17 22.73
N PHE A 204 1.72 -0.61 22.59
CA PHE A 204 0.35 -0.08 22.56
C PHE A 204 -0.15 0.49 23.89
N GLU A 205 0.44 0.07 25.03
CA GLU A 205 0.16 0.64 26.35
C GLU A 205 0.90 1.97 26.58
N MET A 206 1.89 2.30 25.76
CA MET A 206 2.64 3.55 25.87
C MET A 206 1.82 4.73 25.32
N LYS A 207 1.92 5.89 25.98
CA LYS A 207 1.36 7.16 25.50
C LYS A 207 2.23 7.74 24.39
N LEU A 208 2.13 7.17 23.19
CA LEU A 208 2.84 7.65 22.01
C LEU A 208 2.00 8.70 21.26
N PRO A 209 2.65 9.58 20.46
CA PRO A 209 1.94 10.42 19.52
C PRO A 209 1.05 9.57 18.61
N ASN A 210 -0.18 10.03 18.37
CA ASN A 210 -1.19 9.31 17.63
C ASN A 210 -1.56 10.08 16.34
N GLY A 211 -1.81 9.36 15.26
CA GLY A 211 -2.20 9.93 13.98
C GLY A 211 -2.24 8.88 12.88
N MET A 212 -2.64 9.30 11.69
CA MET A 212 -2.68 8.43 10.53
C MET A 212 -1.27 8.01 10.11
N ILE A 213 -1.04 6.70 9.98
CA ILE A 213 0.21 6.13 9.48
C ILE A 213 -0.03 5.29 8.23
N HIS A 214 0.98 5.19 7.38
CA HIS A 214 0.94 4.35 6.17
C HIS A 214 0.92 2.86 6.50
N SER A 215 1.70 2.45 7.49
CA SER A 215 1.88 1.10 8.05
C SER A 215 2.41 0.02 7.10
N ASP A 216 2.69 0.36 5.85
CA ASP A 216 3.22 -0.56 4.84
C ASP A 216 4.31 0.11 3.97
N LEU A 217 5.09 1.02 4.54
CA LEU A 217 6.07 1.81 3.80
C LEU A 217 7.38 1.02 3.57
N PHE A 218 7.31 0.10 2.62
CA PHE A 218 8.49 -0.61 2.09
C PHE A 218 9.08 0.14 0.89
N ARG A 219 10.26 -0.29 0.45
CA ARG A 219 10.98 0.31 -0.67
C ARG A 219 10.19 0.31 -1.98
N ASP A 220 9.35 -0.71 -2.19
CA ASP A 220 8.45 -0.86 -3.33
C ASP A 220 7.26 0.11 -3.30
N ASN A 221 6.93 0.65 -2.11
CA ASN A 221 5.86 1.63 -1.93
C ASN A 221 6.36 3.09 -1.90
N VAL A 222 7.68 3.31 -2.11
CA VAL A 222 8.27 4.64 -2.22
C VAL A 222 8.86 4.83 -3.60
N LEU A 223 8.45 5.89 -4.28
CA LEU A 223 8.98 6.30 -5.57
C LEU A 223 9.98 7.44 -5.38
N ALA A 224 11.09 7.38 -6.11
CA ALA A 224 12.11 8.42 -6.05
C ALA A 224 12.70 8.73 -7.44
N ASN A 225 13.16 9.97 -7.61
CA ASN A 225 14.04 10.42 -8.70
C ASN A 225 15.37 10.85 -8.08
N GLY A 226 16.43 10.06 -8.29
CA GLY A 226 17.68 10.21 -7.56
C GLY A 226 17.43 10.13 -6.05
N ASP A 227 17.87 11.11 -5.30
CA ASP A 227 17.76 11.17 -3.84
C ASP A 227 16.46 11.82 -3.33
N LYS A 228 15.56 12.20 -4.22
CA LYS A 228 14.31 12.86 -3.85
C LYS A 228 13.13 11.92 -3.95
N VAL A 229 12.39 11.75 -2.84
CA VAL A 229 11.10 11.07 -2.85
C VAL A 229 10.09 11.86 -3.70
N THR A 230 9.43 11.17 -4.62
CA THR A 230 8.45 11.75 -5.54
C THR A 230 7.07 11.12 -5.41
N GLY A 231 6.96 10.01 -4.67
CA GLY A 231 5.68 9.32 -4.49
C GLY A 231 5.69 8.34 -3.33
N ILE A 232 4.54 8.26 -2.66
CA ILE A 232 4.18 7.18 -1.75
C ILE A 232 2.93 6.52 -2.32
N ILE A 233 2.91 5.20 -2.41
CA ILE A 233 1.82 4.41 -3.00
C ILE A 233 1.39 3.27 -2.06
N ASP A 234 0.26 2.64 -2.34
CA ASP A 234 -0.28 1.48 -1.60
C ASP A 234 -0.74 1.79 -0.15
N TYR A 235 -1.67 2.72 -0.02
CA TYR A 235 -2.24 3.17 1.26
C TYR A 235 -3.23 2.19 1.92
N TYR A 236 -3.43 0.99 1.37
CA TYR A 236 -4.53 0.09 1.75
C TYR A 236 -4.34 -0.63 3.10
N TYR A 237 -3.24 -0.34 3.77
CA TYR A 237 -2.95 -0.77 5.15
C TYR A 237 -2.88 0.38 6.15
N SER A 238 -3.14 1.61 5.72
CA SER A 238 -3.10 2.80 6.58
C SER A 238 -4.14 2.72 7.69
N PHE A 239 -3.77 3.20 8.87
CA PHE A 239 -4.66 3.30 10.05
C PHE A 239 -4.17 4.39 11.01
N ASN A 240 -4.96 4.71 12.04
CA ASN A 240 -4.62 5.57 13.15
C ASN A 240 -4.94 4.95 14.52
#